data_16d0151cafd2bb05a792b43013cfa65f
#
_entry.id   16d0151cafd2bb05a792b43013cfa65f
#
_cell.length_a   1.000
_cell.length_b   1.000
_cell.length_c   1.000
_cell.angle_alpha   90.00
_cell.angle_beta   90.00
_cell.angle_gamma   90.00
#
_symmetry.space_group_name_H-M   'P 1'
#
loop_
_entity.id
_entity.type
_entity.pdbx_description
1 polymer ?
#
loop_
_entity_poly.entity_id
_entity_poly.type
_entity_poly.pdbx_seq_one_letter_code
_entity_poly.pdbx_strand_id
1 'polypeptide(L)'
;AKEKLGYEKVVMAGWSGGGSLSMFYQSQAEKPTITATPWGDPVDVKGAGLIPADAVLQLAAHVSRAITLTEWLDPSIRNELDPEDRDVELDLYDPKNPNQPPYTDDYLARFRDVGWATHLGRPQGPRTL
;
A
#
# COMPACT_ATOMS: atom_id res chain seq x y z
N ALA A 1 -0.83 -27.62 -3.80
CA ALA A 1 -2.02 -28.12 -4.50
C ALA A 1 -1.64 -29.09 -5.61
N LYS A 2 -0.92 -28.66 -6.66
CA LYS A 2 -0.57 -29.52 -7.80
C LYS A 2 0.19 -30.78 -7.37
N GLU A 3 1.36 -30.64 -6.74
CA GLU A 3 2.21 -31.78 -6.38
C GLU A 3 1.65 -32.66 -5.26
N LYS A 4 1.13 -32.03 -4.18
CA LYS A 4 0.70 -32.79 -3.00
C LYS A 4 -0.71 -33.33 -3.09
N LEU A 5 -1.60 -32.67 -3.86
CA LEU A 5 -3.02 -33.02 -3.96
C LEU A 5 -3.41 -33.50 -5.37
N GLY A 6 -2.48 -33.47 -6.33
CA GLY A 6 -2.71 -33.98 -7.69
C GLY A 6 -3.66 -33.17 -8.57
N TYR A 7 -3.91 -31.89 -8.22
CA TYR A 7 -4.75 -31.06 -9.09
C TYR A 7 -4.01 -30.66 -10.37
N GLU A 8 -4.63 -30.87 -11.51
CA GLU A 8 -4.08 -30.47 -12.81
C GLU A 8 -4.08 -28.95 -12.99
N LYS A 9 -5.14 -28.28 -12.52
CA LYS A 9 -5.33 -26.84 -12.61
C LYS A 9 -5.53 -26.21 -11.25
N VAL A 10 -4.88 -25.08 -11.02
CA VAL A 10 -4.98 -24.30 -9.79
C VAL A 10 -5.18 -22.85 -10.14
N VAL A 11 -6.26 -22.26 -9.63
CA VAL A 11 -6.55 -20.84 -9.75
C VAL A 11 -6.38 -20.19 -8.39
N MET A 12 -5.58 -19.12 -8.31
CA MET A 12 -5.52 -18.28 -7.12
C MET A 12 -6.60 -17.22 -7.17
N ALA A 13 -7.30 -16.99 -6.06
CA ALA A 13 -8.25 -15.91 -5.90
C ALA A 13 -7.71 -14.91 -4.85
N GLY A 14 -7.32 -13.72 -5.30
CA GLY A 14 -6.81 -12.66 -4.46
C GLY A 14 -7.89 -11.65 -4.12
N TRP A 15 -8.36 -11.62 -2.87
CA TRP A 15 -9.31 -10.63 -2.38
C TRP A 15 -8.58 -9.45 -1.73
N SER A 16 -8.98 -8.19 -2.05
CA SER A 16 -8.46 -6.98 -1.43
C SER A 16 -6.92 -6.97 -1.47
N GLY A 17 -6.25 -6.88 -0.31
CA GLY A 17 -4.80 -6.99 -0.23
C GLY A 17 -4.21 -8.33 -0.70
N GLY A 18 -5.01 -9.40 -0.73
CA GLY A 18 -4.62 -10.68 -1.31
C GLY A 18 -4.44 -10.64 -2.83
N GLY A 19 -5.02 -9.66 -3.51
CA GLY A 19 -4.85 -9.47 -4.95
C GLY A 19 -3.41 -9.15 -5.31
N SER A 20 -2.84 -8.11 -4.73
CA SER A 20 -1.44 -7.74 -4.96
C SER A 20 -0.47 -8.84 -4.54
N LEU A 21 -0.77 -9.54 -3.42
CA LEU A 21 0.03 -10.68 -2.96
C LEU A 21 0.00 -11.84 -3.96
N SER A 22 -1.17 -12.17 -4.52
CA SER A 22 -1.33 -13.23 -5.52
C SER A 22 -0.54 -12.92 -6.79
N MET A 23 -0.59 -11.68 -7.27
CA MET A 23 0.17 -11.23 -8.43
C MET A 23 1.68 -11.26 -8.16
N PHE A 24 2.11 -10.83 -6.97
CA PHE A 24 3.50 -10.90 -6.57
C PHE A 24 4.00 -12.35 -6.53
N TYR A 25 3.23 -13.27 -5.89
CA TYR A 25 3.54 -14.69 -5.89
C TYR A 25 3.66 -15.24 -7.31
N GLN A 26 2.67 -14.99 -8.18
CA GLN A 26 2.66 -15.46 -9.56
C GLN A 26 3.90 -14.98 -10.31
N SER A 27 4.22 -13.69 -10.20
CA SER A 27 5.42 -13.11 -10.81
C SER A 27 6.71 -13.82 -10.37
N GLN A 28 6.85 -14.07 -9.06
CA GLN A 28 8.05 -14.74 -8.52
C GLN A 28 8.06 -16.23 -8.82
N ALA A 29 6.92 -16.88 -8.96
CA ALA A 29 6.83 -18.29 -9.37
C ALA A 29 7.20 -18.49 -10.85
N GLU A 30 6.83 -17.54 -11.72
CA GLU A 30 7.19 -17.59 -13.16
C GLU A 30 8.64 -17.14 -13.41
N LYS A 31 9.04 -16.04 -12.76
CA LYS A 31 10.35 -15.44 -12.94
C LYS A 31 10.89 -14.90 -11.61
N PRO A 32 11.57 -15.72 -10.80
CA PRO A 32 12.16 -15.27 -9.54
C PRO A 32 13.17 -14.15 -9.74
N THR A 33 12.95 -13.02 -9.10
CA THR A 33 13.83 -11.85 -9.16
C THR A 33 14.29 -11.38 -7.79
N ILE A 34 13.59 -11.79 -6.71
CA ILE A 34 13.89 -11.37 -5.35
C ILE A 34 15.03 -12.20 -4.80
N THR A 35 16.07 -11.53 -4.30
CA THR A 35 17.26 -12.13 -3.69
C THR A 35 17.49 -11.69 -2.25
N ALA A 36 16.77 -10.65 -1.79
CA ALA A 36 16.87 -10.15 -0.43
C ALA A 36 15.54 -9.56 0.06
N THR A 37 15.36 -9.52 1.37
CA THR A 37 14.28 -8.77 2.02
C THR A 37 14.53 -7.26 1.91
N PRO A 38 13.53 -6.39 2.19
CA PRO A 38 13.74 -4.94 2.27
C PRO A 38 14.82 -4.52 3.30
N TRP A 39 15.11 -5.34 4.29
CA TRP A 39 16.15 -5.11 5.30
C TRP A 39 17.53 -5.62 4.87
N GLY A 40 17.64 -6.28 3.69
CA GLY A 40 18.89 -6.78 3.16
C GLY A 40 19.19 -8.25 3.51
N ASP A 41 18.31 -8.94 4.24
CA ASP A 41 18.51 -10.35 4.53
C ASP A 41 18.38 -11.19 3.25
N PRO A 42 19.30 -12.14 2.98
CA PRO A 42 19.25 -12.93 1.77
C PRO A 42 18.03 -13.87 1.78
N VAL A 43 17.37 -13.99 0.63
CA VAL A 43 16.30 -14.97 0.41
C VAL A 43 16.53 -15.72 -0.89
N ASP A 44 16.28 -17.03 -0.88
CA ASP A 44 16.38 -17.88 -2.07
C ASP A 44 14.99 -18.25 -2.60
N VAL A 45 14.34 -17.28 -3.25
CA VAL A 45 13.05 -17.51 -3.89
C VAL A 45 13.14 -18.49 -5.06
N LYS A 46 14.29 -18.50 -5.75
CA LYS A 46 14.54 -19.44 -6.86
C LYS A 46 14.66 -20.87 -6.36
N GLY A 47 15.42 -21.08 -5.29
CA GLY A 47 15.59 -22.42 -4.69
C GLY A 47 14.31 -22.90 -3.98
N ALA A 48 13.39 -22.02 -3.62
CA ALA A 48 12.11 -22.38 -3.03
C ALA A 48 11.19 -23.18 -3.99
N GLY A 49 11.47 -23.18 -5.29
CA GLY A 49 10.72 -23.97 -6.28
C GLY A 49 9.25 -23.61 -6.34
N LEU A 50 8.92 -22.32 -6.35
CA LEU A 50 7.53 -21.85 -6.41
C LEU A 50 6.86 -22.36 -7.69
N ILE A 51 5.62 -22.82 -7.57
CA ILE A 51 4.83 -23.34 -8.68
C ILE A 51 3.78 -22.29 -9.09
N PRO A 52 3.82 -21.78 -10.33
CA PRO A 52 2.85 -20.81 -10.77
C PRO A 52 1.44 -21.42 -10.83
N ALA A 53 0.44 -20.61 -10.55
CA ALA A 53 -0.95 -20.95 -10.79
C ALA A 53 -1.26 -20.90 -12.28
N ASP A 54 -2.33 -21.57 -12.70
CA ASP A 54 -2.80 -21.56 -14.10
C ASP A 54 -3.59 -20.29 -14.42
N ALA A 55 -4.18 -19.64 -13.40
CA ALA A 55 -4.84 -18.35 -13.49
C ALA A 55 -4.87 -17.63 -12.14
N VAL A 56 -5.09 -16.31 -12.18
CA VAL A 56 -5.27 -15.48 -10.99
C VAL A 56 -6.56 -14.67 -11.15
N LEU A 57 -7.45 -14.75 -10.15
CA LEU A 57 -8.64 -13.93 -10.05
C LEU A 57 -8.39 -12.77 -9.09
N GLN A 58 -8.71 -11.57 -9.54
CA GLN A 58 -8.58 -10.34 -8.75
C GLN A 58 -9.97 -9.91 -8.27
N LEU A 59 -10.24 -10.03 -6.96
CA LEU A 59 -11.53 -9.71 -6.36
C LEU A 59 -11.39 -8.46 -5.47
N ALA A 60 -11.92 -7.32 -5.93
CA ALA A 60 -11.77 -6.03 -5.24
C ALA A 60 -10.32 -5.78 -4.77
N ALA A 61 -9.37 -6.10 -5.65
CA ALA A 61 -7.95 -6.14 -5.32
C ALA A 61 -7.32 -4.75 -5.29
N HIS A 62 -6.42 -4.54 -4.35
CA HIS A 62 -5.58 -3.34 -4.34
C HIS A 62 -4.45 -3.49 -5.36
N VAL A 63 -4.16 -2.41 -6.09
CA VAL A 63 -3.03 -2.36 -7.04
C VAL A 63 -1.70 -2.52 -6.29
N SER A 64 -1.57 -1.84 -5.15
CA SER A 64 -0.41 -1.92 -4.26
C SER A 64 -0.85 -1.61 -2.83
N ARG A 65 -0.44 -2.44 -1.88
CA ARG A 65 -0.70 -2.14 -0.46
C ARG A 65 0.05 -0.91 0.01
N ALA A 66 1.28 -0.72 -0.45
CA ALA A 66 2.06 0.46 -0.10
C ALA A 66 1.36 1.74 -0.55
N ILE A 67 0.90 1.81 -1.81
CA ILE A 67 0.18 2.97 -2.33
C ILE A 67 -1.14 3.18 -1.57
N THR A 68 -1.94 2.13 -1.43
CA THR A 68 -3.24 2.21 -0.76
C THR A 68 -3.11 2.66 0.70
N LEU A 69 -2.16 2.09 1.44
CA LEU A 69 -1.94 2.48 2.84
C LEU A 69 -1.44 3.91 2.96
N THR A 70 -0.60 4.36 2.02
CA THR A 70 -0.14 5.76 1.96
C THR A 70 -1.29 6.73 1.72
N GLU A 71 -2.21 6.38 0.81
CA GLU A 71 -3.40 7.19 0.51
C GLU A 71 -4.42 7.22 1.67
N TRP A 72 -4.38 6.23 2.55
CA TRP A 72 -5.28 6.12 3.70
C TRP A 72 -4.69 6.69 5.00
N LEU A 73 -3.44 7.13 4.99
CA LEU A 73 -2.87 7.84 6.13
C LEU A 73 -3.61 9.16 6.33
N ASP A 74 -3.90 9.47 7.58
CA ASP A 74 -4.50 10.74 7.95
C ASP A 74 -3.44 11.85 7.91
N PRO A 75 -3.48 12.77 6.92
CA PRO A 75 -2.48 13.81 6.79
C PRO A 75 -2.59 14.91 7.85
N SER A 76 -3.64 14.90 8.66
CA SER A 76 -3.80 15.86 9.74
C SER A 76 -2.92 15.56 10.95
N ILE A 77 -2.51 14.30 11.15
CA ILE A 77 -1.67 13.91 12.28
C ILE A 77 -0.25 14.41 12.05
N ARG A 78 0.24 15.29 12.93
CA ARG A 78 1.58 15.88 12.87
C ARG A 78 2.63 15.04 13.58
N ASN A 79 2.21 14.31 14.60
CA ASN A 79 3.08 13.50 15.44
C ASN A 79 2.41 12.17 15.75
N GLU A 80 3.01 11.06 15.28
CA GLU A 80 2.47 9.72 15.51
C GLU A 80 2.46 9.31 16.99
N LEU A 81 3.28 9.95 17.82
CA LEU A 81 3.33 9.72 19.27
C LEU A 81 2.30 10.55 20.05
N ASP A 82 1.69 11.54 19.40
CA ASP A 82 0.66 12.39 19.96
C ASP A 82 -0.47 12.59 18.94
N PRO A 83 -1.48 11.74 18.91
CA PRO A 83 -2.57 11.80 17.94
C PRO A 83 -3.47 13.03 18.10
N GLU A 84 -3.35 13.78 19.20
CA GLU A 84 -4.07 15.04 19.43
C GLU A 84 -3.36 16.24 18.76
N ASP A 85 -2.05 16.09 18.41
CA ASP A 85 -1.32 17.11 17.64
C ASP A 85 -1.71 17.03 16.15
N ARG A 86 -2.81 17.72 15.80
CA ARG A 86 -3.42 17.65 14.48
C ARG A 86 -3.38 18.99 13.77
N ASP A 87 -3.30 18.95 12.45
CA ASP A 87 -3.52 20.09 11.58
C ASP A 87 -5.01 20.22 11.27
N VAL A 88 -5.66 21.22 11.88
CA VAL A 88 -7.09 21.48 11.72
C VAL A 88 -7.49 21.67 10.25
N GLU A 89 -6.62 22.26 9.43
CA GLU A 89 -6.92 22.48 8.01
C GLU A 89 -6.92 21.19 7.17
N LEU A 90 -6.28 20.13 7.68
CA LEU A 90 -6.19 18.82 7.03
C LEU A 90 -7.10 17.78 7.70
N ASP A 91 -7.62 18.04 8.89
CA ASP A 91 -8.55 17.13 9.55
C ASP A 91 -9.96 17.27 8.94
N LEU A 92 -10.33 16.28 8.12
CA LEU A 92 -11.62 16.25 7.42
C LEU A 92 -12.83 16.19 8.38
N TYR A 93 -12.60 15.81 9.63
CA TYR A 93 -13.63 15.60 10.64
C TYR A 93 -13.69 16.74 11.67
N ASP A 94 -12.71 17.65 11.69
CA ASP A 94 -12.74 18.79 12.60
C ASP A 94 -13.77 19.81 12.11
N PRO A 95 -14.79 20.18 12.92
CA PRO A 95 -15.79 21.18 12.56
C PRO A 95 -15.20 22.58 12.36
N LYS A 96 -13.97 22.81 12.81
CA LYS A 96 -13.24 24.08 12.63
C LYS A 96 -12.44 24.13 11.33
N ASN A 97 -12.37 23.02 10.57
CA ASN A 97 -11.67 22.99 9.30
C ASN A 97 -12.33 23.98 8.33
N PRO A 98 -11.58 24.98 7.83
CA PRO A 98 -12.12 25.96 6.88
C PRO A 98 -12.41 25.35 5.49
N ASN A 99 -11.82 24.17 5.19
CA ASN A 99 -12.01 23.50 3.92
C ASN A 99 -13.17 22.52 4.03
N GLN A 100 -14.27 22.80 3.36
CA GLN A 100 -15.48 21.98 3.35
C GLN A 100 -15.78 21.50 1.93
N PRO A 101 -16.48 20.36 1.76
CA PRO A 101 -16.92 19.90 0.44
C PRO A 101 -17.84 20.91 -0.26
N PRO A 102 -17.75 21.05 -1.61
CA PRO A 102 -16.79 20.39 -2.49
C PRO A 102 -15.38 20.98 -2.35
N TYR A 103 -14.40 20.09 -2.17
CA TYR A 103 -13.00 20.51 -2.00
C TYR A 103 -12.41 21.04 -3.29
N THR A 104 -11.55 22.07 -3.20
CA THR A 104 -10.81 22.63 -4.34
C THR A 104 -9.67 21.68 -4.78
N ASP A 105 -9.25 21.79 -6.03
CA ASP A 105 -8.12 21.00 -6.55
C ASP A 105 -6.83 21.30 -5.79
N ASP A 106 -6.58 22.55 -5.40
CA ASP A 106 -5.42 22.95 -4.61
C ASP A 106 -5.43 22.31 -3.21
N TYR A 107 -6.58 22.25 -2.56
CA TYR A 107 -6.72 21.55 -1.29
C TYR A 107 -6.45 20.06 -1.43
N LEU A 108 -7.02 19.41 -2.45
CA LEU A 108 -6.81 17.98 -2.71
C LEU A 108 -5.35 17.67 -3.02
N ALA A 109 -4.68 18.55 -3.75
CA ALA A 109 -3.24 18.40 -4.01
C ALA A 109 -2.44 18.47 -2.72
N ARG A 110 -2.69 19.49 -1.88
CA ARG A 110 -2.04 19.65 -0.56
C ARG A 110 -2.29 18.45 0.35
N PHE A 111 -3.54 17.98 0.43
CA PHE A 111 -3.93 16.83 1.26
C PHE A 111 -3.14 15.56 0.89
N ARG A 112 -3.03 15.27 -0.41
CA ARG A 112 -2.26 14.13 -0.93
C ARG A 112 -0.76 14.29 -0.69
N ASP A 113 -0.23 15.46 -0.94
CA ASP A 113 1.19 15.76 -0.76
C ASP A 113 1.65 15.56 0.69
N VAL A 114 0.83 16.00 1.65
CA VAL A 114 1.14 15.83 3.08
C VAL A 114 1.06 14.35 3.46
N GLY A 115 0.04 13.60 3.00
CA GLY A 115 -0.06 12.17 3.22
C GLY A 115 1.18 11.40 2.71
N TRP A 116 1.67 11.72 1.52
CA TRP A 116 2.90 11.13 0.98
C TRP A 116 4.14 11.53 1.78
N ALA A 117 4.25 12.79 2.22
CA ALA A 117 5.39 13.24 3.01
C ALA A 117 5.47 12.53 4.37
N THR A 118 4.34 12.31 5.02
CA THR A 118 4.23 11.58 6.28
C THR A 118 4.69 10.13 6.11
N HIS A 119 4.24 9.44 5.07
CA HIS A 119 4.64 8.06 4.80
C HIS A 119 6.15 7.91 4.56
N LEU A 120 6.78 8.88 3.91
CA LEU A 120 8.21 8.84 3.61
C LEU A 120 9.09 9.30 4.79
N GLY A 121 8.51 9.55 5.96
CA GLY A 121 9.23 10.02 7.16
C GLY A 121 9.90 11.38 6.96
N ARG A 122 9.42 12.19 6.01
CA ARG A 122 9.95 13.54 5.79
C ARG A 122 9.38 14.47 6.85
N PRO A 123 10.24 15.25 7.56
CA PRO A 123 9.76 16.26 8.50
C PRO A 123 8.81 17.22 7.78
N GLN A 124 7.65 17.43 8.34
CA GLN A 124 6.73 18.49 7.88
C GLN A 124 7.29 19.83 8.36
N GLY A 125 8.25 20.38 7.61
CA GLY A 125 8.74 21.73 7.84
C GLY A 125 7.67 22.76 7.43
N PRO A 126 7.72 24.00 8.01
CA PRO A 126 6.83 25.06 7.54
C PRO A 126 7.05 25.26 6.04
N ARG A 127 6.01 25.00 5.26
CA ARG A 127 6.02 25.29 3.82
C ARG A 127 5.85 26.80 3.68
N THR A 128 6.94 27.50 3.40
CA THR A 128 6.86 28.86 2.85
C THR A 128 6.19 28.76 1.49
N LEU A 129 5.03 29.41 1.36
CA LEU A 129 4.35 29.64 0.11
C LEU A 129 5.22 30.47 -0.83
#